data_dc80eb82b01b0e00c6400e806b61bfca
#
_entry.id   dc80eb82b01b0e00c6400e806b61bfca
#
_cell.length_a   1.000
_cell.length_b   1.000
_cell.length_c   1.000
_cell.angle_alpha   90.00
_cell.angle_beta   90.00
_cell.angle_gamma   90.00
#
_symmetry.space_group_name_H-M   'P 1'
#
loop_
_entity.id
_entity.type
_entity.pdbx_description
1 polymer ?
#
loop_
_entity_poly.entity_id
_entity_poly.type
_entity_poly.pdbx_seq_one_letter_code
_entity_poly.pdbx_strand_id
1 'polypeptide(L)'
;MPNPILGTGGFHHVSIKTKAWERTLSFYCDTLGFTEKIAWRTAPQRAVMLDSGDGNYLEVFEDLAYTAAANGPIHHFALRTTRLDEVAARVRAFGAKITMEPRDATIATTNAHAPVPIRIFFCEGPNGEVIEFFQNSLT
;
A
#
# COMPACT_ATOMS: atom_id res chain seq x y z
N MET A 1 17.90 11.20 8.46
CA MET A 1 18.72 10.82 9.62
C MET A 1 18.03 9.69 10.37
N PRO A 2 18.76 8.74 10.95
CA PRO A 2 18.16 7.69 11.77
C PRO A 2 17.42 8.32 12.97
N ASN A 3 16.32 7.69 13.36
CA ASN A 3 15.57 8.09 14.53
C ASN A 3 16.45 7.84 15.79
N PRO A 4 16.74 8.86 16.62
CA PRO A 4 17.68 8.71 17.73
C PRO A 4 17.15 7.80 18.86
N ILE A 5 15.85 7.53 18.90
CA ILE A 5 15.23 6.65 19.90
C ILE A 5 15.09 5.23 19.35
N LEU A 6 14.63 5.09 18.11
CA LEU A 6 14.44 3.78 17.47
C LEU A 6 15.71 3.23 16.82
N GLY A 7 16.81 4.01 16.81
CA GLY A 7 18.03 3.65 16.09
C GLY A 7 17.81 3.68 14.58
N THR A 8 18.03 2.56 13.90
CA THR A 8 17.73 2.40 12.47
C THR A 8 16.27 2.07 12.21
N GLY A 9 15.43 2.10 13.24
CA GLY A 9 14.01 1.74 13.15
C GLY A 9 13.17 2.75 12.39
N GLY A 10 12.03 2.28 11.96
CA GLY A 10 11.01 3.01 11.21
C GLY A 10 9.80 2.10 10.99
N PHE A 11 9.01 2.38 9.98
CA PHE A 11 7.95 1.46 9.60
C PHE A 11 8.55 0.16 9.07
N HIS A 12 8.09 -0.98 9.58
CA HIS A 12 8.49 -2.30 9.14
C HIS A 12 7.42 -2.92 8.24
N HIS A 13 6.19 -2.95 8.70
CA HIS A 13 5.08 -3.49 7.90
C HIS A 13 3.74 -2.85 8.25
N VAL A 14 2.82 -2.98 7.31
CA VAL A 14 1.37 -2.81 7.51
C VAL A 14 0.75 -4.18 7.42
N SER A 15 -0.21 -4.49 8.28
CA SER A 15 -0.91 -5.78 8.28
C SER A 15 -2.35 -5.62 7.80
N ILE A 16 -2.76 -6.51 6.92
CA ILE A 16 -4.14 -6.62 6.43
C ILE A 16 -4.67 -8.03 6.62
N LYS A 17 -5.99 -8.15 6.68
CA LYS A 17 -6.70 -9.42 6.65
C LYS A 17 -7.39 -9.62 5.31
N THR A 18 -7.51 -10.88 4.88
CA THR A 18 -8.21 -11.21 3.64
C THR A 18 -9.00 -12.51 3.78
N LYS A 19 -10.18 -12.55 3.20
CA LYS A 19 -10.91 -13.78 2.91
C LYS A 19 -10.76 -14.24 1.44
N ALA A 20 -10.04 -13.46 0.64
CA ALA A 20 -9.81 -13.70 -0.79
C ALA A 20 -8.30 -13.81 -1.06
N TRP A 21 -7.67 -14.85 -0.50
CA TRP A 21 -6.22 -15.02 -0.49
C TRP A 21 -5.58 -14.92 -1.88
N GLU A 22 -6.04 -15.74 -2.84
CA GLU A 22 -5.45 -15.79 -4.17
C GLU A 22 -5.57 -14.45 -4.92
N ARG A 23 -6.73 -13.81 -4.80
CA ARG A 23 -6.96 -12.49 -5.41
C ARG A 23 -6.09 -11.41 -4.78
N THR A 24 -5.87 -11.48 -3.47
CA THR A 24 -4.99 -10.55 -2.76
C THR A 24 -3.54 -10.70 -3.21
N LEU A 25 -3.03 -11.93 -3.27
CA LEU A 25 -1.67 -12.16 -3.75
C LEU A 25 -1.50 -11.76 -5.21
N SER A 26 -2.47 -12.07 -6.07
CA SER A 26 -2.42 -11.63 -7.47
C SER A 26 -2.38 -10.10 -7.59
N PHE A 27 -3.13 -9.38 -6.77
CA PHE A 27 -3.07 -7.91 -6.78
C PHE A 27 -1.70 -7.39 -6.36
N TYR A 28 -1.20 -7.79 -5.21
CA TYR A 28 0.07 -7.25 -4.71
C TYR A 28 1.29 -7.80 -5.47
N CYS A 29 1.33 -9.08 -5.78
CA CYS A 29 2.49 -9.69 -6.44
C CYS A 29 2.47 -9.48 -7.96
N ASP A 30 1.39 -9.88 -8.64
CA ASP A 30 1.36 -9.83 -10.11
C ASP A 30 1.14 -8.42 -10.63
N THR A 31 0.30 -7.62 -9.98
CA THR A 31 -0.06 -6.28 -10.45
C THR A 31 0.93 -5.23 -9.94
N LEU A 32 1.28 -5.25 -8.64
CA LEU A 32 2.15 -4.25 -8.03
C LEU A 32 3.61 -4.67 -7.92
N GLY A 33 3.94 -5.94 -8.17
CA GLY A 33 5.32 -6.43 -8.20
C GLY A 33 5.92 -6.70 -6.81
N PHE A 34 5.10 -6.86 -5.77
CA PHE A 34 5.59 -7.28 -4.46
C PHE A 34 6.13 -8.72 -4.55
N THR A 35 7.10 -9.05 -3.70
CA THR A 35 7.69 -10.39 -3.67
C THR A 35 7.49 -11.05 -2.32
N GLU A 36 7.17 -12.35 -2.31
CA GLU A 36 7.07 -13.10 -1.07
C GLU A 36 8.42 -13.15 -0.35
N LYS A 37 8.45 -12.71 0.89
CA LYS A 37 9.64 -12.74 1.74
C LYS A 37 9.66 -13.94 2.67
N ILE A 38 8.61 -14.09 3.44
CA ILE A 38 8.38 -15.24 4.32
C ILE A 38 6.89 -15.57 4.33
N ALA A 39 6.58 -16.85 4.46
CA ALA A 39 5.22 -17.32 4.61
C ALA A 39 5.17 -18.33 5.78
N TRP A 40 4.06 -18.37 6.48
CA TRP A 40 3.86 -19.30 7.59
C TRP A 40 2.39 -19.66 7.74
N ARG A 41 2.11 -20.72 8.53
CA ARG A 41 0.80 -21.32 8.67
C ARG A 41 0.29 -21.95 7.38
N THR A 42 -0.81 -22.67 7.49
CA THR A 42 -1.48 -23.36 6.37
C THR A 42 -2.93 -22.90 6.27
N ALA A 43 -3.54 -23.15 5.11
CA ALA A 43 -4.95 -22.86 4.92
C ALA A 43 -5.81 -23.54 6.01
N PRO A 44 -6.86 -22.90 6.52
CA PRO A 44 -7.44 -21.63 6.10
C PRO A 44 -6.96 -20.41 6.91
N GLN A 45 -5.74 -20.45 7.41
CA GLN A 45 -5.14 -19.39 8.24
C GLN A 45 -3.74 -19.04 7.77
N ARG A 46 -3.52 -19.05 6.44
CA ARG A 46 -2.24 -18.69 5.83
C ARG A 46 -1.80 -17.29 6.21
N ALA A 47 -0.50 -17.09 6.26
CA ALA A 47 0.09 -15.77 6.49
C ALA A 47 1.33 -15.61 5.61
N VAL A 48 1.55 -14.40 5.12
CA VAL A 48 2.69 -14.05 4.28
C VAL A 48 3.13 -12.64 4.54
N MET A 49 4.41 -12.39 4.40
CA MET A 49 4.99 -11.06 4.40
C MET A 49 5.54 -10.78 3.00
N LEU A 50 5.00 -9.78 2.34
CA LEU A 50 5.34 -9.37 0.99
C LEU A 50 6.24 -8.15 1.04
N ASP A 51 7.41 -8.24 0.40
CA ASP A 51 8.34 -7.12 0.27
C ASP A 51 7.86 -6.16 -0.82
N SER A 52 7.67 -4.90 -0.47
CA SER A 52 7.28 -3.84 -1.42
C SER A 52 8.41 -3.39 -2.34
N GLY A 53 9.64 -3.84 -2.08
CA GLY A 53 10.83 -3.52 -2.87
C GLY A 53 11.73 -2.46 -2.26
N ASP A 54 11.44 -1.99 -1.06
CA ASP A 54 12.22 -0.96 -0.35
C ASP A 54 12.59 -1.36 1.09
N GLY A 55 12.40 -2.64 1.45
CA GLY A 55 12.64 -3.15 2.78
C GLY A 55 11.50 -2.92 3.77
N ASN A 56 10.35 -2.44 3.31
CA ASN A 56 9.10 -2.41 4.05
C ASN A 56 8.17 -3.49 3.52
N TYR A 57 7.25 -3.95 4.35
CA TYR A 57 6.47 -5.13 4.04
C TYR A 57 4.97 -4.89 4.19
N LEU A 58 4.21 -5.66 3.41
CA LEU A 58 2.79 -5.89 3.64
C LEU A 58 2.63 -7.30 4.23
N GLU A 59 2.09 -7.39 5.44
CA GLU A 59 1.76 -8.65 6.07
C GLU A 59 0.29 -8.98 5.79
N VAL A 60 0.03 -10.17 5.26
CA VAL A 60 -1.31 -10.61 4.89
C VAL A 60 -1.69 -11.82 5.72
N PHE A 61 -2.81 -11.75 6.43
CA PHE A 61 -3.41 -12.87 7.15
C PHE A 61 -4.70 -13.34 6.47
N GLU A 62 -4.78 -14.62 6.17
CA GLU A 62 -6.03 -15.24 5.75
C GLU A 62 -6.98 -15.36 6.95
N ASP A 63 -8.16 -14.78 6.81
CA ASP A 63 -9.22 -14.82 7.81
C ASP A 63 -10.57 -14.87 7.10
N LEU A 64 -11.14 -16.08 6.99
CA LEU A 64 -12.40 -16.28 6.27
C LEU A 64 -13.59 -15.59 6.93
N ALA A 65 -13.47 -15.24 8.21
CA ALA A 65 -14.49 -14.49 8.94
C ALA A 65 -14.33 -12.96 8.82
N TYR A 66 -13.26 -12.49 8.16
CA TYR A 66 -13.01 -11.07 8.02
C TYR A 66 -14.15 -10.34 7.30
N THR A 67 -14.57 -9.25 7.88
CA THR A 67 -15.46 -8.25 7.26
C THR A 67 -14.79 -6.89 7.37
N ALA A 68 -14.81 -6.13 6.28
CA ALA A 68 -14.23 -4.79 6.28
C ALA A 68 -14.94 -3.92 7.34
N ALA A 69 -14.17 -3.40 8.30
CA ALA A 69 -14.68 -2.43 9.26
C ALA A 69 -14.69 -1.04 8.62
N ALA A 70 -15.81 -0.35 8.68
CA ALA A 70 -15.86 1.07 8.35
C ALA A 70 -15.20 1.87 9.47
N ASN A 71 -14.31 2.82 9.13
CA ASN A 71 -13.80 3.85 10.04
C ASN A 71 -12.88 3.40 11.19
N GLY A 72 -11.72 2.83 10.84
CA GLY A 72 -10.60 2.75 11.77
C GLY A 72 -9.78 4.05 11.79
N PRO A 73 -8.84 4.21 12.74
CA PRO A 73 -7.94 5.37 12.79
C PRO A 73 -6.95 5.41 11.62
N ILE A 74 -6.68 4.28 10.97
CA ILE A 74 -5.84 4.22 9.77
C ILE A 74 -6.73 4.44 8.56
N HIS A 75 -6.60 5.63 7.94
CA HIS A 75 -7.38 6.02 6.78
C HIS A 75 -6.94 5.30 5.50
N HIS A 76 -5.64 5.27 5.25
CA HIS A 76 -5.02 4.62 4.09
C HIS A 76 -3.55 4.32 4.38
N PHE A 77 -2.94 3.57 3.50
CA PHE A 77 -1.49 3.52 3.39
C PHE A 77 -1.06 3.97 1.99
N ALA A 78 0.12 4.56 1.89
CA ALA A 78 0.64 5.07 0.64
C ALA A 78 1.82 4.25 0.13
N LEU A 79 1.84 4.01 -1.18
CA LEU A 79 2.94 3.39 -1.89
C LEU A 79 3.64 4.46 -2.74
N ARG A 80 4.94 4.60 -2.53
CA ARG A 80 5.78 5.49 -3.34
C ARG A 80 5.97 4.89 -4.73
N THR A 81 5.91 5.75 -5.75
CA THR A 81 6.20 5.35 -7.12
C THR A 81 6.82 6.50 -7.92
N THR A 82 7.67 6.16 -8.87
CA THR A 82 8.14 7.11 -9.91
C THR A 82 7.42 6.90 -11.24
N ARG A 83 6.44 5.98 -11.29
CA ARG A 83 5.72 5.56 -12.50
C ARG A 83 4.21 5.55 -12.28
N LEU A 84 3.69 6.62 -11.71
CA LEU A 84 2.32 6.67 -11.20
C LEU A 84 1.26 6.30 -12.27
N ASP A 85 1.38 6.83 -13.48
CA ASP A 85 0.40 6.56 -14.55
C ASP A 85 0.47 5.10 -15.05
N GLU A 86 1.67 4.51 -15.12
CA GLU A 86 1.83 3.09 -15.46
C GLU A 86 1.21 2.19 -14.38
N VAL A 87 1.42 2.53 -13.11
CA VAL A 87 0.83 1.80 -11.98
C VAL A 87 -0.69 1.92 -12.01
N ALA A 88 -1.23 3.11 -12.27
CA ALA A 88 -2.67 3.30 -12.40
C ALA A 88 -3.27 2.45 -13.53
N ALA A 89 -2.58 2.34 -14.68
CA ALA A 89 -3.01 1.48 -15.78
C ALA A 89 -3.02 -0.01 -15.37
N ARG A 90 -2.02 -0.49 -14.63
CA ARG A 90 -1.96 -1.86 -14.14
C ARG A 90 -3.08 -2.15 -13.12
N VAL A 91 -3.30 -1.25 -12.19
CA VAL A 91 -4.37 -1.34 -11.18
C VAL A 91 -5.74 -1.39 -11.86
N ARG A 92 -5.95 -0.57 -12.87
CA ARG A 92 -7.17 -0.58 -13.68
C ARG A 92 -7.36 -1.89 -14.45
N ALA A 93 -6.28 -2.40 -15.06
CA ALA A 93 -6.32 -3.67 -15.80
C ALA A 93 -6.62 -4.87 -14.88
N PHE A 94 -6.19 -4.85 -13.64
CA PHE A 94 -6.57 -5.84 -12.63
C PHE A 94 -8.07 -5.82 -12.32
N GLY A 95 -8.73 -4.69 -12.52
CA GLY A 95 -10.15 -4.47 -12.21
C GLY A 95 -10.37 -3.89 -10.81
N ALA A 96 -9.35 -3.35 -10.17
CA ALA A 96 -9.52 -2.62 -8.92
C ALA A 96 -10.21 -1.28 -9.17
N LYS A 97 -11.01 -0.85 -8.20
CA LYS A 97 -11.73 0.41 -8.28
C LYS A 97 -10.78 1.58 -8.00
N ILE A 98 -10.54 2.41 -9.02
CA ILE A 98 -9.86 3.68 -8.83
C ILE A 98 -10.87 4.67 -8.24
N THR A 99 -10.59 5.17 -7.04
CA THR A 99 -11.48 6.08 -6.31
C THR A 99 -11.11 7.54 -6.51
N MET A 100 -9.86 7.80 -6.91
CA MET A 100 -9.40 9.10 -7.36
C MET A 100 -8.46 8.88 -8.56
N GLU A 101 -8.79 9.42 -9.71
CA GLU A 101 -7.96 9.34 -10.91
C GLU A 101 -6.60 10.06 -10.72
N PRO A 102 -5.55 9.61 -11.43
CA PRO A 102 -4.25 10.29 -11.41
C PRO A 102 -4.38 11.79 -11.65
N ARG A 103 -3.83 12.56 -10.74
CA ARG A 103 -3.84 14.02 -10.85
C ARG A 103 -2.64 14.66 -10.19
N ASP A 104 -2.29 15.84 -10.67
CA ASP A 104 -1.34 16.73 -10.02
C ASP A 104 -2.03 17.53 -8.92
N ALA A 105 -1.29 17.79 -7.86
CA ALA A 105 -1.69 18.66 -6.77
C ALA A 105 -0.45 19.34 -6.19
N THR A 106 -0.66 20.27 -5.29
CA THR A 106 0.41 20.92 -4.56
C THR A 106 0.07 20.95 -3.08
N ILE A 107 0.95 20.39 -2.25
CA ILE A 107 0.81 20.50 -0.81
C ILE A 107 1.29 21.89 -0.40
N ALA A 108 0.37 22.73 0.04
CA ALA A 108 0.70 23.99 0.70
C ALA A 108 1.25 23.72 2.08
N THR A 109 2.50 24.07 2.31
CA THR A 109 3.19 23.80 3.58
C THR A 109 2.96 24.94 4.58
N THR A 110 2.91 24.59 5.85
CA THR A 110 2.80 25.55 6.97
C THR A 110 4.08 25.62 7.82
N ASN A 111 5.10 24.90 7.40
CA ASN A 111 6.45 24.94 7.98
C ASN A 111 7.42 25.64 7.01
N ALA A 112 8.72 25.51 7.24
CA ALA A 112 9.74 26.19 6.45
C ALA A 112 9.96 25.62 5.03
N HIS A 113 9.27 24.56 4.63
CA HIS A 113 9.37 24.01 3.29
C HIS A 113 8.61 24.84 2.26
N ALA A 114 9.15 24.91 1.04
CA ALA A 114 8.41 25.40 -0.10
C ALA A 114 7.21 24.47 -0.40
N PRO A 115 6.15 24.97 -1.07
CA PRO A 115 5.05 24.12 -1.53
C PRO A 115 5.57 22.92 -2.34
N VAL A 116 5.00 21.74 -2.11
CA VAL A 116 5.48 20.48 -2.69
C VAL A 116 4.55 20.03 -3.81
N PRO A 117 5.02 20.05 -5.08
CA PRO A 117 4.27 19.45 -6.18
C PRO A 117 4.22 17.93 -6.00
N ILE A 118 3.03 17.35 -6.15
CA ILE A 118 2.79 15.93 -6.07
C ILE A 118 1.94 15.45 -7.22
N ARG A 119 2.04 14.15 -7.52
CA ARG A 119 1.10 13.44 -8.38
C ARG A 119 0.58 12.23 -7.62
N ILE A 120 -0.72 12.04 -7.59
CA ILE A 120 -1.38 11.02 -6.76
C ILE A 120 -2.54 10.36 -7.50
N PHE A 121 -2.86 9.12 -7.09
CA PHE A 121 -4.16 8.51 -7.30
C PHE A 121 -4.50 7.59 -6.13
N PHE A 122 -5.76 7.25 -5.99
CA PHE A 122 -6.25 6.32 -4.98
C PHE A 122 -7.00 5.17 -5.61
N CYS A 123 -6.86 3.99 -5.03
CA CYS A 123 -7.68 2.84 -5.37
C CYS A 123 -8.17 2.11 -4.12
N GLU A 124 -9.14 1.25 -4.33
CA GLU A 124 -9.60 0.29 -3.34
C GLU A 124 -8.93 -1.05 -3.64
N GLY A 125 -8.21 -1.60 -2.67
CA GLY A 125 -7.60 -2.91 -2.78
C GLY A 125 -8.62 -4.04 -2.67
N PRO A 126 -8.20 -5.32 -2.85
CA PRO A 126 -9.10 -6.47 -2.91
C PRO A 126 -9.94 -6.70 -1.65
N ASN A 127 -9.53 -6.15 -0.52
CA ASN A 127 -10.19 -6.31 0.77
C ASN A 127 -10.86 -5.02 1.28
N GLY A 128 -11.02 -4.02 0.43
CA GLY A 128 -11.59 -2.72 0.77
C GLY A 128 -10.58 -1.74 1.36
N GLU A 129 -9.29 -2.09 1.41
CA GLU A 129 -8.23 -1.19 1.86
C GLU A 129 -8.08 0.00 0.92
N VAL A 130 -7.94 1.18 1.49
CA VAL A 130 -7.68 2.40 0.73
C VAL A 130 -6.17 2.52 0.52
N ILE A 131 -5.76 2.56 -0.74
CA ILE A 131 -4.36 2.65 -1.14
C ILE A 131 -4.15 3.95 -1.91
N GLU A 132 -3.20 4.76 -1.44
CA GLU A 132 -2.69 5.92 -2.14
C GLU A 132 -1.42 5.55 -2.90
N PHE A 133 -1.28 6.03 -4.13
CA PHE A 133 -0.02 6.02 -4.86
C PHE A 133 0.49 7.45 -4.94
N PHE A 134 1.74 7.64 -4.53
CA PHE A 134 2.29 8.95 -4.23
C PHE A 134 3.62 9.16 -4.94
N GLN A 135 3.69 10.21 -5.74
CA GLN A 135 4.88 10.59 -6.49
C GLN A 135 5.24 12.03 -6.21
N ASN A 136 6.46 12.26 -5.75
CA ASN A 136 7.03 13.58 -5.55
C ASN A 136 8.57 13.47 -5.51
N SER A 137 9.25 14.62 -5.39
CA SER A 137 10.71 14.69 -5.36
C SER A 137 11.30 14.96 -3.96
N LEU A 138 10.46 15.13 -2.95
CA LEU A 138 10.91 15.49 -1.60
C LEU A 138 11.03 14.27 -0.66
N THR A 139 10.06 13.33 -0.73
CA THR A 139 9.95 12.18 0.20
C THR A 139 9.98 10.84 -0.50
#